data_e41a597cb91f8363dd538c57f0695df0
#
_entry.id   e41a597cb91f8363dd538c57f0695df0
#
_cell.length_a   1.000
_cell.length_b   1.000
_cell.length_c   1.000
_cell.angle_alpha   90.00
_cell.angle_beta   90.00
_cell.angle_gamma   90.00
#
_symmetry.space_group_name_H-M   'P 1'
#
loop_
_entity.id
_entity.type
_entity.pdbx_description
1 polymer ?
#
loop_
_entity_poly.entity_id
_entity_poly.type
_entity_poly.pdbx_seq_one_letter_code
_entity_poly.pdbx_strand_id
1 'polypeptide(L)'
;MTELSTLYRPVGQAEFELVRDSDFRSFPPRLPHQPIFYPVIDEQYATQIARDWNTKDETSGFVGYVLRFSVRTEFLSHYEIHIVGSSEHQEYWIPAENLQKLNENIVGPIEVVSEFRDK
;
A
#
# COMPACT_ATOMS: atom_id res chain seq x y z
N MET A 1 -21.98 -1.70 13.62
CA MET A 1 -21.03 -2.49 12.82
C MET A 1 -19.99 -1.57 12.20
N THR A 2 -18.76 -2.00 12.17
CA THR A 2 -17.69 -1.21 11.59
C THR A 2 -17.60 -1.51 10.09
N GLU A 3 -17.72 -0.46 9.28
CA GLU A 3 -17.53 -0.59 7.83
C GLU A 3 -16.04 -0.62 7.52
N LEU A 4 -15.64 -1.50 6.61
CA LEU A 4 -14.25 -1.65 6.21
C LEU A 4 -14.10 -1.35 4.71
N SER A 5 -13.00 -0.70 4.37
CA SER A 5 -12.62 -0.43 2.99
C SER A 5 -11.40 -1.27 2.65
N THR A 6 -11.42 -1.92 1.50
CA THR A 6 -10.29 -2.72 1.03
C THR A 6 -9.36 -1.84 0.21
N LEU A 7 -8.09 -1.85 0.55
CA LEU A 7 -7.06 -1.09 -0.15
C LEU A 7 -5.92 -2.01 -0.57
N TYR A 8 -5.12 -1.52 -1.49
CA TYR A 8 -4.01 -2.26 -2.06
C TYR A 8 -2.75 -1.39 -2.05
N ARG A 9 -1.60 -2.03 -1.99
CA ARG A 9 -0.33 -1.32 -2.06
C ARG A 9 0.71 -2.16 -2.78
N PRO A 10 1.27 -1.63 -3.87
CA PRO A 10 2.43 -2.27 -4.51
C PRO A 10 3.69 -1.92 -3.71
N VAL A 11 4.51 -2.92 -3.41
CA VAL A 11 5.73 -2.73 -2.63
C VAL A 11 6.89 -3.51 -3.25
N GLY A 12 8.11 -3.02 -3.00
CA GLY A 12 9.32 -3.74 -3.33
C GLY A 12 9.73 -4.67 -2.20
N GLN A 13 10.93 -5.27 -2.35
CA GLN A 13 11.41 -6.29 -1.42
C GLN A 13 11.59 -5.77 0.00
N ALA A 14 12.22 -4.60 0.16
CA ALA A 14 12.54 -4.09 1.49
C ALA A 14 11.28 -3.81 2.31
N GLU A 15 10.29 -3.14 1.70
CA GLU A 15 9.05 -2.85 2.40
C GLU A 15 8.26 -4.12 2.69
N PHE A 16 8.25 -5.07 1.74
CA PHE A 16 7.60 -6.36 1.95
C PHE A 16 8.18 -7.07 3.18
N GLU A 17 9.51 -7.10 3.31
CA GLU A 17 10.15 -7.79 4.43
C GLU A 17 9.76 -7.14 5.77
N LEU A 18 9.67 -5.83 5.81
CA LEU A 18 9.28 -5.11 7.04
C LEU A 18 7.82 -5.38 7.41
N VAL A 19 6.94 -5.47 6.40
CA VAL A 19 5.54 -5.82 6.65
C VAL A 19 5.46 -7.26 7.17
N ARG A 20 6.18 -8.19 6.53
CA ARG A 20 6.24 -9.58 6.98
C ARG A 20 6.74 -9.68 8.42
N ASP A 21 7.79 -8.92 8.75
CA ASP A 21 8.39 -8.96 10.08
C ASP A 21 7.47 -8.37 11.16
N SER A 22 6.44 -7.63 10.77
CA SER A 22 5.39 -7.15 11.69
C SER A 22 4.27 -8.17 11.88
N ASP A 23 4.44 -9.40 11.38
CA ASP A 23 3.39 -10.43 11.32
C ASP A 23 2.25 -10.02 10.39
N PHE A 24 2.57 -9.26 9.33
CA PHE A 24 1.58 -8.75 8.38
C PHE A 24 0.52 -7.89 9.04
N ARG A 25 0.92 -7.07 10.01
CA ARG A 25 0.00 -6.25 10.78
C ARG A 25 0.13 -4.76 10.52
N SER A 26 1.27 -4.30 10.03
CA SER A 26 1.51 -2.87 9.88
C SER A 26 2.49 -2.58 8.76
N PHE A 27 2.41 -1.35 8.25
CA PHE A 27 3.40 -0.83 7.32
C PHE A 27 4.50 -0.12 8.09
N PRO A 28 5.75 -0.20 7.61
CA PRO A 28 6.87 0.46 8.30
C PRO A 28 6.79 1.98 8.18
N PRO A 29 7.44 2.72 9.10
CA PRO A 29 7.50 4.18 8.99
C PRO A 29 8.11 4.60 7.65
N ARG A 30 7.66 5.75 7.13
CA ARG A 30 8.21 6.30 5.90
C ARG A 30 9.61 6.85 6.15
N LEU A 31 10.43 6.84 5.10
CA LEU A 31 11.75 7.45 5.17
C LEU A 31 11.62 8.98 5.13
N PRO A 32 12.65 9.74 5.61
CA PRO A 32 12.54 11.21 5.69
C PRO A 32 12.19 11.89 4.37
N HIS A 33 12.58 11.31 3.23
CA HIS A 33 12.28 11.88 1.92
C HIS A 33 10.95 11.39 1.33
N GLN A 34 10.14 10.67 2.13
CA GLN A 34 8.86 10.12 1.69
C GLN A 34 7.73 10.67 2.58
N PRO A 35 7.26 11.90 2.30
CA PRO A 35 6.30 12.56 3.19
C PRO A 35 4.88 12.00 3.13
N ILE A 36 4.55 11.19 2.12
CA ILE A 36 3.20 10.69 1.90
C ILE A 36 3.21 9.17 1.74
N PHE A 37 2.19 8.51 2.29
CA PHE A 37 1.92 7.10 2.08
C PHE A 37 0.73 6.98 1.14
N TYR A 38 0.83 6.15 0.09
CA TYR A 38 -0.15 6.09 -0.99
C TYR A 38 -0.80 4.71 -1.10
N PRO A 39 -1.84 4.40 -0.32
CA PRO A 39 -2.62 3.18 -0.60
C PRO A 39 -3.56 3.43 -1.78
N VAL A 40 -3.74 2.42 -2.63
CA VAL A 40 -4.57 2.57 -3.81
C VAL A 40 -5.86 1.77 -3.65
N ILE A 41 -6.89 2.18 -4.37
CA ILE A 41 -8.24 1.60 -4.25
C ILE A 41 -8.40 0.42 -5.20
N ASP A 42 -7.75 0.47 -6.37
CA ASP A 42 -7.95 -0.52 -7.43
C ASP A 42 -6.82 -1.53 -7.45
N GLU A 43 -7.17 -2.81 -7.32
CA GLU A 43 -6.19 -3.91 -7.37
C GLU A 43 -5.43 -3.92 -8.70
N GLN A 44 -6.12 -3.63 -9.79
CA GLN A 44 -5.51 -3.63 -11.12
C GLN A 44 -4.42 -2.57 -11.25
N TYR A 45 -4.66 -1.40 -10.68
CA TYR A 45 -3.66 -0.33 -10.66
C TYR A 45 -2.43 -0.74 -9.82
N ALA A 46 -2.66 -1.32 -8.63
CA ALA A 46 -1.56 -1.80 -7.79
C ALA A 46 -0.77 -2.89 -8.52
N THR A 47 -1.47 -3.80 -9.20
CA THR A 47 -0.84 -4.87 -9.98
C THR A 47 0.02 -4.30 -11.10
N GLN A 48 -0.48 -3.30 -11.79
CA GLN A 48 0.27 -2.65 -12.87
C GLN A 48 1.57 -2.05 -12.36
N ILE A 49 1.53 -1.35 -11.23
CA ILE A 49 2.73 -0.75 -10.65
C ILE A 49 3.72 -1.85 -10.25
N ALA A 50 3.26 -2.90 -9.57
CA ALA A 50 4.13 -3.97 -9.10
C ALA A 50 4.78 -4.69 -10.28
N ARG A 51 3.99 -5.03 -11.31
CA ARG A 51 4.48 -5.77 -12.46
C ARG A 51 5.38 -4.95 -13.38
N ASP A 52 5.01 -3.69 -13.65
CA ASP A 52 5.64 -2.90 -14.70
C ASP A 52 6.69 -1.93 -14.16
N TRP A 53 6.60 -1.53 -12.89
CA TRP A 53 7.56 -0.58 -12.31
C TRP A 53 8.45 -1.21 -11.25
N ASN A 54 7.88 -1.88 -10.23
CA ASN A 54 8.72 -2.43 -9.15
C ASN A 54 9.71 -3.47 -9.66
N THR A 55 9.30 -4.31 -10.63
CA THR A 55 10.18 -5.34 -11.17
C THR A 55 11.36 -4.77 -11.95
N LYS A 56 11.28 -3.50 -12.36
CA LYS A 56 12.34 -2.82 -13.11
C LYS A 56 13.14 -1.87 -12.23
N ASP A 57 12.78 -1.73 -10.98
CA ASP A 57 13.35 -0.76 -10.06
C ASP A 57 14.36 -1.42 -9.13
N GLU A 58 15.61 -0.96 -9.18
CA GLU A 58 16.69 -1.49 -8.35
C GLU A 58 16.38 -1.33 -6.86
N THR A 59 15.82 -0.17 -6.46
CA THR A 59 15.50 0.06 -5.04
C THR A 59 14.39 -0.84 -4.55
N SER A 60 13.58 -1.41 -5.45
CA SER A 60 12.57 -2.40 -5.11
C SER A 60 13.14 -3.82 -5.10
N GLY A 61 14.42 -4.00 -5.45
CA GLY A 61 15.04 -5.32 -5.56
C GLY A 61 14.58 -6.07 -6.78
N PHE A 62 14.08 -5.39 -7.81
CA PHE A 62 13.56 -5.99 -9.04
C PHE A 62 12.41 -6.96 -8.77
N VAL A 63 11.61 -6.67 -7.73
CA VAL A 63 10.43 -7.47 -7.40
C VAL A 63 9.31 -6.54 -6.98
N GLY A 64 8.06 -6.93 -7.31
CA GLY A 64 6.88 -6.20 -6.91
C GLY A 64 5.89 -7.14 -6.25
N TYR A 65 5.41 -6.77 -5.07
CA TYR A 65 4.34 -7.48 -4.39
C TYR A 65 3.12 -6.58 -4.36
N VAL A 66 1.93 -7.19 -4.49
CA VAL A 66 0.67 -6.46 -4.26
C VAL A 66 0.13 -6.93 -2.93
N LEU A 67 -0.01 -5.99 -2.01
CA LEU A 67 -0.56 -6.26 -0.68
C LEU A 67 -1.99 -5.75 -0.63
N ARG A 68 -2.87 -6.53 0.02
CA ARG A 68 -4.27 -6.16 0.23
C ARG A 68 -4.54 -6.07 1.73
N PHE A 69 -5.27 -5.05 2.13
CA PHE A 69 -5.58 -4.86 3.55
C PHE A 69 -6.90 -4.10 3.71
N SER A 70 -7.52 -4.28 4.87
CA SER A 70 -8.81 -3.65 5.19
C SER A 70 -8.58 -2.58 6.24
N VAL A 71 -9.16 -1.40 6.02
CA VAL A 71 -9.02 -0.25 6.91
C VAL A 71 -10.44 0.23 7.28
N ARG A 72 -10.61 0.68 8.51
CA ARG A 72 -11.90 1.25 8.93
C ARG A 72 -12.23 2.44 8.03
N THR A 73 -13.38 2.38 7.39
CA THR A 73 -13.84 3.42 6.47
C THR A 73 -13.92 4.77 7.16
N GLU A 74 -14.31 4.79 8.43
CA GLU A 74 -14.37 6.03 9.20
C GLU A 74 -13.04 6.76 9.25
N PHE A 75 -11.92 6.00 9.42
CA PHE A 75 -10.59 6.62 9.40
C PHE A 75 -10.32 7.26 8.03
N LEU A 76 -10.64 6.55 6.95
CA LEU A 76 -10.36 7.04 5.60
C LEU A 76 -11.22 8.25 5.23
N SER A 77 -12.35 8.46 5.92
CA SER A 77 -13.23 9.59 5.64
C SER A 77 -12.56 10.95 5.92
N HIS A 78 -11.44 10.95 6.63
CA HIS A 78 -10.69 12.18 6.91
C HIS A 78 -9.69 12.53 5.79
N TYR A 79 -9.62 11.72 4.74
CA TYR A 79 -8.65 11.91 3.65
C TYR A 79 -9.37 11.93 2.32
N GLU A 80 -8.81 12.68 1.37
CA GLU A 80 -9.37 12.77 0.02
C GLU A 80 -8.79 11.70 -0.88
N ILE A 81 -9.58 11.27 -1.86
CA ILE A 81 -9.13 10.38 -2.90
C ILE A 81 -8.56 11.25 -4.02
N HIS A 82 -7.35 10.91 -4.47
CA HIS A 82 -6.69 11.61 -5.57
C HIS A 82 -6.69 10.73 -6.80
N ILE A 83 -7.03 11.31 -7.94
CA ILE A 83 -6.98 10.62 -9.23
C ILE A 83 -5.67 10.98 -9.90
N VAL A 84 -4.86 9.96 -10.22
CA VAL A 84 -3.52 10.16 -10.79
C VAL A 84 -3.50 9.55 -12.19
N GLY A 85 -3.52 10.40 -13.22
CA GLY A 85 -3.52 9.95 -14.60
C GLY A 85 -4.90 9.60 -15.10
N SER A 86 -5.33 8.34 -15.01
CA SER A 86 -6.63 7.91 -15.46
C SER A 86 -7.61 7.74 -14.30
N SER A 87 -8.90 7.64 -14.60
CA SER A 87 -9.95 7.53 -13.57
C SER A 87 -9.84 6.25 -12.74
N GLU A 88 -9.13 5.23 -13.24
CA GLU A 88 -8.92 4.00 -12.47
C GLU A 88 -7.73 4.11 -11.50
N HIS A 89 -6.92 5.15 -11.64
CA HIS A 89 -5.73 5.34 -10.80
C HIS A 89 -6.09 6.21 -9.60
N GLN A 90 -6.85 5.64 -8.66
CA GLN A 90 -7.32 6.36 -7.47
C GLN A 90 -6.54 5.91 -6.25
N GLU A 91 -6.09 6.88 -5.46
CA GLU A 91 -5.30 6.60 -4.26
C GLU A 91 -5.61 7.59 -3.16
N TYR A 92 -5.39 7.17 -1.91
CA TYR A 92 -5.40 8.07 -0.76
C TYR A 92 -3.99 8.61 -0.55
N TRP A 93 -3.90 9.85 -0.10
CA TRP A 93 -2.64 10.46 0.29
C TRP A 93 -2.65 10.63 1.80
N ILE A 94 -1.91 9.78 2.50
CA ILE A 94 -1.86 9.79 3.96
C ILE A 94 -0.51 10.34 4.39
N PRO A 95 -0.48 11.50 5.10
CA PRO A 95 0.79 12.05 5.56
C PRO A 95 1.56 11.02 6.40
N ALA A 96 2.89 11.01 6.24
CA ALA A 96 3.75 10.05 6.92
C ALA A 96 3.54 10.05 8.43
N GLU A 97 3.28 11.22 9.03
CA GLU A 97 3.04 11.35 10.45
C GLU A 97 1.75 10.68 10.92
N ASN A 98 0.83 10.38 9.98
CA ASN A 98 -0.43 9.71 10.29
C ASN A 98 -0.41 8.22 9.98
N LEU A 99 0.73 7.69 9.52
CA LEU A 99 0.82 6.28 9.13
C LEU A 99 0.58 5.35 10.31
N GLN A 100 1.04 5.71 11.50
CA GLN A 100 0.78 4.90 12.67
C GLN A 100 -0.72 4.81 12.96
N LYS A 101 -1.46 5.90 12.76
CA LYS A 101 -2.91 5.87 12.92
C LYS A 101 -3.57 4.99 11.89
N LEU A 102 -3.07 4.99 10.65
CA LEU A 102 -3.56 4.07 9.64
C LEU A 102 -3.35 2.63 10.11
N ASN A 103 -2.15 2.31 10.58
CA ASN A 103 -1.84 0.95 11.06
C ASN A 103 -2.80 0.51 12.17
N GLU A 104 -3.15 1.43 13.07
CA GLU A 104 -4.09 1.13 14.16
C GLU A 104 -5.51 0.89 13.65
N ASN A 105 -5.81 1.31 12.44
CA ASN A 105 -7.13 1.14 11.83
C ASN A 105 -7.19 0.01 10.81
N ILE A 106 -6.09 -0.74 10.64
CA ILE A 106 -6.09 -1.95 9.81
C ILE A 106 -6.75 -3.07 10.62
N VAL A 107 -7.72 -3.75 10.00
CA VAL A 107 -8.45 -4.83 10.64
C VAL A 107 -8.10 -6.13 9.93
N GLY A 108 -7.56 -7.09 10.68
CA GLY A 108 -7.09 -8.34 10.12
C GLY A 108 -5.69 -8.24 9.54
N PRO A 109 -5.16 -9.32 8.98
CA PRO A 109 -3.80 -9.31 8.45
C PRO A 109 -3.72 -8.64 7.08
N ILE A 110 -2.55 -8.09 6.76
CA ILE A 110 -2.21 -7.66 5.42
C ILE A 110 -1.92 -8.93 4.61
N GLU A 111 -2.49 -9.02 3.41
CA GLU A 111 -2.37 -10.22 2.58
C GLU A 111 -1.56 -9.96 1.34
N VAL A 112 -0.71 -10.93 0.95
CA VAL A 112 0.02 -10.88 -0.32
C VAL A 112 -0.89 -11.52 -1.37
N VAL A 113 -1.35 -10.73 -2.35
CA VAL A 113 -2.25 -11.23 -3.38
C VAL A 113 -1.55 -11.48 -4.72
N SER A 114 -0.39 -10.87 -4.93
CA SER A 114 0.39 -11.09 -6.16
C SER A 114 1.86 -10.83 -5.90
N GLU A 115 2.70 -11.51 -6.67
CA GLU A 115 4.15 -11.31 -6.64
C GLU A 115 4.69 -11.38 -8.07
N PHE A 116 5.49 -10.39 -8.44
CA PHE A 116 6.11 -10.31 -9.78
C PHE A 116 7.61 -10.14 -9.63
N ARG A 117 8.37 -10.80 -10.48
CA ARG A 117 9.83 -10.71 -10.47
C ARG A 117 10.34 -10.46 -11.87
N ASP A 118 11.42 -9.69 -11.97
CA ASP A 118 12.13 -9.55 -13.22
C ASP A 118 13.01 -10.79 -13.41
N LYS A 119 13.07 -11.27 -14.64
CA LYS A 119 13.86 -12.47 -14.95
C LYS A 119 15.12 -12.10 -15.71
#